data_c0cc032d543a67bd1c5fcb5195e8e4b7
#
_entry.id   c0cc032d543a67bd1c5fcb5195e8e4b7
#
_cell.length_a   1.000
_cell.length_b   1.000
_cell.length_c   1.000
_cell.angle_alpha   90.00
_cell.angle_beta   90.00
_cell.angle_gamma   90.00
#
_symmetry.space_group_name_H-M   'P 1'
#
loop_
_entity.id
_entity.type
_entity.pdbx_description
1 polymer ?
#
loop_
_entity_poly.entity_id
_entity_poly.type
_entity_poly.pdbx_seq_one_letter_code
_entity_poly.pdbx_strand_id
1 'polypeptide(L)'
;MKKHLYIILTGIVGLFMSCQSPDDLVSSTNSDGLNSLTSYFATGNHTSAEFKTTVTNIDSTIVINIPYYYPEETDSTTTITAMRVIASMDDNCSLSPKLGILDLTKKNYFNYTNGKGVTKKICITGAIKKLSGSQITYFSVPANDATGFAGITGTIDQDKKVISLITIDDLSAVNVDYKLSPHATISPNPKTTAVNLNASTQFTVTAQDGSTSTYTVSKAAPAKVPYGFRAGSQTLLWAFDFTGAGFSWDATNNASLASIGNNLIVNMGNGSTPICFNRITGVKLGKINLGSASATGCVTNDLNGNLLICNYAVSGNTFQIYRTKSVSSAPSLFISYSNSTGSLLGRKMSVQGSIDGDAIISAELENANGSSSYVRWTVSSGVVGSPVIITMTGIGNWSSGVTIGDIVYATTNPSDGYFTSFYDADVLQYMKGTTSQASLNPQSDGSGWGYNNSCLDVKSFNGARYLSLCCVSHFPQWGMNTQLYLYDVTSTSLFTGTVDSSPSLSFNPTITSYNSTDGVSATGDVLLVPSTDGYTLTLYYIDNNCKALGAYQFDCIKK
;
A
#
# COMPACT_ATOMS: atom_id res chain seq x y z
N MET A 1 -15.95 70.99 -27.27
CA MET A 1 -16.38 72.39 -27.00
C MET A 1 -15.58 72.91 -25.80
N LYS A 2 -14.80 73.98 -26.09
CA LYS A 2 -14.37 75.10 -25.19
C LYS A 2 -13.62 74.70 -23.90
N LYS A 3 -12.55 75.31 -23.53
CA LYS A 3 -11.61 76.35 -23.96
C LYS A 3 -10.66 76.61 -22.78
N HIS A 4 -9.40 76.67 -23.08
CA HIS A 4 -8.33 77.55 -22.51
C HIS A 4 -8.51 78.17 -21.13
N LEU A 5 -7.46 78.11 -20.31
CA LEU A 5 -6.74 79.39 -19.95
C LEU A 5 -5.32 79.07 -19.40
N TYR A 6 -4.33 79.70 -20.05
CA TYR A 6 -2.96 79.85 -19.58
C TYR A 6 -2.90 80.99 -18.52
N ILE A 7 -2.12 80.84 -17.47
CA ILE A 7 -1.49 81.95 -16.81
C ILE A 7 -0.03 81.61 -16.53
N ILE A 8 0.83 82.28 -17.24
CA ILE A 8 2.26 82.48 -17.00
C ILE A 8 2.39 83.51 -15.93
N LEU A 9 3.18 83.23 -14.87
CA LEU A 9 3.73 84.30 -14.08
C LEU A 9 5.21 84.02 -13.79
N THR A 10 6.07 84.76 -14.51
CA THR A 10 7.50 84.97 -14.31
C THR A 10 7.71 85.77 -13.05
N GLY A 11 8.65 85.36 -12.20
CA GLY A 11 9.04 86.16 -11.05
C GLY A 11 10.32 85.69 -10.35
N ILE A 12 11.44 86.21 -10.82
CA ILE A 12 12.63 86.64 -10.09
C ILE A 12 13.47 85.60 -9.35
N VAL A 13 14.61 85.37 -9.94
CA VAL A 13 15.85 84.85 -9.38
C VAL A 13 16.28 85.63 -8.16
N GLY A 14 16.38 85.02 -7.02
CA GLY A 14 17.10 85.43 -5.84
C GLY A 14 18.23 84.48 -5.52
N LEU A 15 19.41 84.70 -6.02
CA LEU A 15 20.64 84.04 -5.60
C LEU A 15 20.94 84.48 -4.15
N PHE A 16 20.54 83.65 -3.20
CA PHE A 16 21.20 83.68 -1.90
C PHE A 16 22.26 82.56 -1.90
N MET A 17 23.50 82.96 -2.11
CA MET A 17 24.65 82.20 -1.68
C MET A 17 24.61 82.17 -0.15
N SER A 18 23.92 81.17 0.42
CA SER A 18 24.18 80.82 1.79
C SER A 18 25.48 80.00 1.79
N CYS A 19 26.55 80.60 2.25
CA CYS A 19 27.66 79.87 2.80
C CYS A 19 27.07 79.10 4.01
N GLN A 20 26.64 77.86 3.77
CA GLN A 20 26.54 76.91 4.88
C GLN A 20 27.98 76.72 5.35
N SER A 21 28.26 77.16 6.57
CA SER A 21 29.37 76.62 7.34
C SER A 21 29.25 75.06 7.25
N PRO A 22 30.35 74.38 7.03
CA PRO A 22 30.29 72.93 7.13
C PRO A 22 29.60 72.61 8.46
N ASP A 23 28.41 71.92 8.38
CA ASP A 23 27.81 71.42 9.57
C ASP A 23 28.92 70.69 10.32
N ASP A 24 29.14 71.09 11.56
CA ASP A 24 29.99 70.32 12.45
C ASP A 24 29.51 68.89 12.33
N LEU A 25 30.35 68.04 11.77
CA LEU A 25 30.09 66.60 11.74
C LEU A 25 29.79 66.19 13.19
N VAL A 26 28.49 66.08 13.50
CA VAL A 26 28.07 65.52 14.76
C VAL A 26 28.66 64.10 14.74
N SER A 27 29.76 63.97 15.47
CA SER A 27 30.38 62.68 15.62
C SER A 27 29.26 61.76 16.16
N SER A 28 28.79 60.86 15.33
CA SER A 28 27.83 59.89 15.74
C SER A 28 28.41 59.15 16.94
N THR A 29 27.92 59.48 18.13
CA THR A 29 28.42 58.98 19.41
C THR A 29 28.18 57.50 19.59
N ASN A 30 27.56 56.86 18.61
CA ASN A 30 27.17 55.43 18.63
C ASN A 30 27.91 54.55 17.61
N SER A 31 28.79 55.10 16.76
CA SER A 31 29.54 54.35 15.75
C SER A 31 31.04 54.36 16.05
N ASP A 32 31.42 53.66 17.10
CA ASP A 32 32.80 53.73 17.62
C ASP A 32 33.34 52.29 17.79
N GLY A 33 33.21 51.50 16.72
CA GLY A 33 33.49 50.09 16.86
C GLY A 33 34.19 49.38 15.71
N LEU A 34 34.86 48.33 16.08
CA LEU A 34 35.24 47.22 15.22
C LEU A 34 34.04 46.26 15.14
N ASN A 35 33.32 46.25 14.01
CA ASN A 35 32.04 45.59 13.87
C ASN A 35 32.19 44.10 13.60
N SER A 36 33.10 43.72 12.71
CA SER A 36 33.36 42.32 12.38
C SER A 36 34.75 42.09 11.80
N LEU A 37 35.22 40.88 11.93
CA LEU A 37 36.36 40.35 11.20
C LEU A 37 35.88 39.28 10.23
N THR A 38 36.38 39.32 8.99
CA THR A 38 36.15 38.29 7.98
C THR A 38 37.48 37.71 7.55
N SER A 39 37.62 36.40 7.59
CA SER A 39 38.80 35.72 7.09
C SER A 39 38.51 34.92 5.83
N TYR A 40 39.52 34.79 4.98
CA TYR A 40 39.52 34.05 3.73
C TYR A 40 40.75 33.15 3.67
N PHE A 41 40.68 32.04 2.96
CA PHE A 41 41.91 31.31 2.61
C PHE A 41 42.81 32.20 1.75
N ALA A 42 44.07 32.33 2.12
CA ALA A 42 45.00 33.20 1.38
C ALA A 42 45.40 32.61 0.02
N THR A 43 45.33 31.27 -0.12
CA THR A 43 45.73 30.54 -1.33
C THR A 43 44.78 29.36 -1.55
N GLY A 44 44.83 28.72 -2.73
CA GLY A 44 44.03 27.55 -3.10
C GLY A 44 42.74 27.92 -3.82
N ASN A 45 41.86 26.91 -3.99
CA ASN A 45 40.64 27.01 -4.82
C ASN A 45 39.46 27.70 -4.12
N HIS A 46 39.56 27.97 -2.82
CA HIS A 46 38.46 28.50 -2.01
C HIS A 46 38.76 29.89 -1.42
N THR A 47 39.51 30.71 -2.13
CA THR A 47 39.93 32.06 -1.67
C THR A 47 38.77 33.06 -1.55
N SER A 48 37.57 32.70 -2.05
CA SER A 48 36.32 33.46 -1.87
C SER A 48 35.50 33.06 -0.67
N ALA A 49 35.90 31.98 0.04
CA ALA A 49 35.17 31.49 1.21
C ALA A 49 35.30 32.50 2.37
N GLU A 50 34.17 32.92 2.91
CA GLU A 50 34.10 33.93 3.96
C GLU A 50 33.80 33.29 5.32
N PHE A 51 34.67 33.58 6.29
CA PHE A 51 34.46 33.17 7.69
C PHE A 51 34.35 34.46 8.53
N LYS A 52 33.11 34.86 8.82
CA LYS A 52 32.82 36.14 9.49
C LYS A 52 32.56 35.93 10.98
N THR A 53 33.15 36.78 11.79
CA THR A 53 32.92 36.89 13.23
C THR A 53 32.51 38.32 13.57
N THR A 54 31.33 38.45 14.19
CA THR A 54 30.87 39.73 14.75
C THR A 54 31.66 40.03 16.03
N VAL A 55 32.15 41.24 16.18
CA VAL A 55 32.89 41.65 17.37
C VAL A 55 31.89 42.26 18.37
N THR A 56 31.62 41.55 19.44
CA THR A 56 30.70 42.00 20.50
C THR A 56 31.44 42.58 21.70
N ASN A 57 32.70 42.21 21.89
CA ASN A 57 33.56 42.70 22.95
C ASN A 57 34.99 42.79 22.46
N ILE A 58 35.50 44.04 22.41
CA ILE A 58 36.85 44.34 21.93
C ILE A 58 37.93 44.07 22.99
N ASP A 59 37.55 43.96 24.26
CA ASP A 59 38.49 43.74 25.37
C ASP A 59 38.85 42.27 25.54
N SER A 60 38.18 41.37 24.80
CA SER A 60 38.45 39.93 24.78
C SER A 60 39.22 39.50 23.52
N THR A 61 39.74 38.28 23.53
CA THR A 61 40.31 37.68 22.32
C THR A 61 39.19 37.42 21.30
N ILE A 62 39.34 37.99 20.10
CA ILE A 62 38.42 37.78 18.99
C ILE A 62 38.81 36.45 18.31
N VAL A 63 37.90 35.49 18.32
CA VAL A 63 38.10 34.18 17.75
C VAL A 63 37.31 34.06 16.45
N ILE A 64 38.00 33.81 15.34
CA ILE A 64 37.36 33.50 14.06
C ILE A 64 37.16 32.01 13.96
N ASN A 65 35.89 31.58 13.86
CA ASN A 65 35.56 30.17 13.71
C ASN A 65 35.64 29.76 12.24
N ILE A 66 36.35 28.69 11.96
CA ILE A 66 36.53 28.11 10.62
C ILE A 66 36.12 26.63 10.69
N PRO A 67 35.31 26.12 9.75
CA PRO A 67 34.90 24.70 9.78
C PRO A 67 36.10 23.78 9.62
N TYR A 68 36.03 22.59 10.22
CA TYR A 68 37.08 21.56 10.17
C TYR A 68 37.31 21.06 8.75
N TYR A 69 36.21 20.89 7.98
CA TYR A 69 36.24 20.55 6.55
C TYR A 69 35.73 21.74 5.71
N TYR A 70 36.34 21.93 4.54
CA TYR A 70 35.83 22.94 3.60
C TYR A 70 36.07 22.51 2.14
N PRO A 71 35.05 22.47 1.25
CA PRO A 71 33.61 22.54 1.61
C PRO A 71 33.20 21.49 2.66
N GLU A 72 32.14 21.79 3.42
CA GLU A 72 31.73 20.95 4.57
C GLU A 72 31.37 19.51 4.21
N GLU A 73 30.97 19.24 2.96
CA GLU A 73 30.62 17.91 2.44
C GLU A 73 31.85 17.11 2.00
N THR A 74 33.05 17.70 2.02
CA THR A 74 34.29 17.04 1.58
C THR A 74 35.11 16.55 2.76
N ASP A 75 36.07 15.66 2.49
CA ASP A 75 37.05 15.20 3.48
C ASP A 75 38.30 16.12 3.55
N SER A 76 38.24 17.30 2.91
CA SER A 76 39.36 18.25 2.89
C SER A 76 39.43 19.03 4.19
N THR A 77 40.39 18.71 5.04
CA THR A 77 40.60 19.43 6.31
C THR A 77 41.15 20.82 6.08
N THR A 78 40.66 21.78 6.84
CA THR A 78 41.11 23.18 6.76
C THR A 78 42.39 23.42 7.52
N THR A 79 43.23 24.30 6.99
CA THR A 79 44.41 24.87 7.67
C THR A 79 44.23 26.37 7.84
N ILE A 80 44.58 26.89 9.01
CA ILE A 80 44.42 28.32 9.35
C ILE A 80 45.73 29.03 9.57
N THR A 81 46.82 28.49 9.04
CA THR A 81 48.18 29.05 9.15
C THR A 81 48.40 30.26 8.24
N ALA A 82 47.58 30.42 7.20
CA ALA A 82 47.67 31.54 6.24
C ALA A 82 46.26 31.99 5.84
N MET A 83 45.68 32.89 6.61
CA MET A 83 44.33 33.42 6.39
C MET A 83 44.39 34.93 6.12
N ARG A 84 43.81 35.40 5.02
CA ARG A 84 43.66 36.82 4.72
C ARG A 84 42.50 37.35 5.56
N VAL A 85 42.81 38.26 6.49
CA VAL A 85 41.81 38.84 7.41
C VAL A 85 41.56 40.30 7.04
N ILE A 86 40.29 40.67 6.98
CA ILE A 86 39.82 42.04 6.80
C ILE A 86 38.87 42.41 7.95
N ALA A 87 38.79 43.71 8.25
CA ALA A 87 37.91 44.26 9.27
C ALA A 87 36.84 45.14 8.66
N SER A 88 35.64 45.06 9.22
CA SER A 88 34.61 46.08 9.05
C SER A 88 34.62 46.95 10.31
N MET A 89 34.90 48.21 10.13
CA MET A 89 35.05 49.21 11.21
C MET A 89 34.23 50.45 10.85
N ASP A 90 33.86 51.20 11.88
CA ASP A 90 33.26 52.51 11.72
C ASP A 90 34.28 53.53 11.20
N ASP A 91 33.78 54.65 10.68
CA ASP A 91 34.62 55.72 10.17
C ASP A 91 35.55 56.22 11.26
N ASN A 92 36.76 56.63 10.83
CA ASN A 92 37.83 57.12 11.70
C ASN A 92 38.41 56.11 12.69
N CYS A 93 38.05 54.84 12.58
CA CYS A 93 38.69 53.75 13.32
C CYS A 93 39.88 53.20 12.53
N SER A 94 40.90 52.69 13.22
CA SER A 94 42.08 52.11 12.56
C SER A 94 42.70 50.95 13.33
N LEU A 95 43.39 50.09 12.59
CA LEU A 95 44.18 48.97 13.13
C LEU A 95 45.66 49.11 12.73
N SER A 96 46.54 48.96 13.71
CA SER A 96 48.00 49.01 13.51
C SER A 96 48.66 47.78 14.16
N PRO A 97 49.49 47.03 13.45
CA PRO A 97 49.74 47.08 12.01
C PRO A 97 48.47 46.81 11.18
N LYS A 98 48.50 47.09 9.87
CA LYS A 98 47.37 46.72 8.99
C LYS A 98 47.17 45.23 8.96
N LEU A 99 45.89 44.81 8.91
CA LEU A 99 45.52 43.41 8.70
C LEU A 99 46.01 42.94 7.32
N GLY A 100 46.30 41.67 7.23
CA GLY A 100 46.78 41.01 6.02
C GLY A 100 46.62 39.50 6.13
N ILE A 101 47.64 38.75 5.71
CA ILE A 101 47.67 37.30 5.89
C ILE A 101 48.20 37.00 7.29
N LEU A 102 47.41 36.29 8.09
CA LEU A 102 47.70 35.94 9.47
C LEU A 102 47.78 34.41 9.65
N ASP A 103 48.67 33.99 10.53
CA ASP A 103 48.64 32.64 11.10
C ASP A 103 47.64 32.66 12.28
N LEU A 104 46.39 32.19 12.02
CA LEU A 104 45.35 32.18 13.03
C LEU A 104 45.50 31.04 14.06
N THR A 105 46.48 30.14 13.94
CA THR A 105 46.83 29.19 15.00
C THR A 105 47.50 29.89 16.18
N LYS A 106 47.97 31.15 15.99
CA LYS A 106 48.67 31.97 16.97
C LYS A 106 47.80 33.13 17.42
N LYS A 107 48.18 33.74 18.52
CA LYS A 107 47.66 35.00 19.00
C LYS A 107 48.30 36.15 18.23
N ASN A 108 47.51 36.91 17.47
CA ASN A 108 47.94 38.04 16.69
C ASN A 108 47.46 39.33 17.37
N TYR A 109 48.36 40.23 17.72
CA TYR A 109 48.07 41.42 18.47
C TYR A 109 48.08 42.66 17.57
N PHE A 110 47.08 43.51 17.74
CA PHE A 110 46.91 44.77 17.01
C PHE A 110 46.54 45.88 17.97
N ASN A 111 46.95 47.12 17.66
CA ASN A 111 46.43 48.29 18.31
C ASN A 111 45.22 48.80 17.53
N TYR A 112 44.06 48.73 18.12
CA TYR A 112 42.83 49.32 17.61
C TYR A 112 42.68 50.72 18.16
N THR A 113 42.51 51.74 17.26
CA THR A 113 42.24 53.14 17.65
C THR A 113 40.82 53.47 17.18
N ASN A 114 39.96 53.87 18.10
CA ASN A 114 38.59 54.25 17.81
C ASN A 114 38.48 55.68 17.24
N GLY A 115 37.29 56.11 16.80
CA GLY A 115 37.01 57.41 16.24
C GLY A 115 37.30 58.58 17.19
N LYS A 116 37.44 58.34 18.50
CA LYS A 116 37.83 59.35 19.54
C LYS A 116 39.33 59.33 19.82
N GLY A 117 40.11 58.56 19.08
CA GLY A 117 41.57 58.49 19.27
C GLY A 117 42.00 57.60 20.44
N VAL A 118 41.10 56.88 21.07
CA VAL A 118 41.42 55.91 22.17
C VAL A 118 41.97 54.63 21.57
N THR A 119 43.18 54.25 21.98
CA THR A 119 43.85 53.05 21.49
C THR A 119 43.75 51.91 22.52
N LYS A 120 43.34 50.73 22.03
CA LYS A 120 43.31 49.47 22.80
C LYS A 120 44.09 48.37 22.08
N LYS A 121 44.77 47.53 22.85
CA LYS A 121 45.41 46.32 22.29
C LYS A 121 44.38 45.20 22.19
N ILE A 122 44.15 44.70 20.98
CA ILE A 122 43.26 43.57 20.71
C ILE A 122 44.05 42.33 20.31
N CYS A 123 43.45 41.16 20.51
CA CYS A 123 44.03 39.87 20.13
C CYS A 123 43.08 39.18 19.14
N ILE A 124 43.62 38.73 18.00
CA ILE A 124 42.88 37.95 16.98
C ILE A 124 43.49 36.56 16.86
N THR A 125 42.67 35.53 16.90
CA THR A 125 43.07 34.14 16.70
C THR A 125 41.97 33.38 15.96
N GLY A 126 42.24 32.18 15.50
CA GLY A 126 41.24 31.27 14.90
C GLY A 126 40.95 30.06 15.76
N ALA A 127 39.82 29.44 15.52
CA ALA A 127 39.46 28.15 16.05
C ALA A 127 38.86 27.29 14.94
N ILE A 128 39.38 26.09 14.77
CA ILE A 128 38.79 25.11 13.89
C ILE A 128 37.60 24.46 14.61
N LYS A 129 36.39 24.56 14.01
CA LYS A 129 35.17 24.03 14.57
C LYS A 129 34.74 22.77 13.82
N LYS A 130 34.55 21.69 14.57
CA LYS A 130 33.90 20.50 14.06
C LYS A 130 32.42 20.78 13.83
N LEU A 131 31.82 20.05 12.88
CA LEU A 131 30.41 20.20 12.52
C LEU A 131 29.53 19.64 13.64
N SER A 132 28.49 20.40 14.00
CA SER A 132 27.50 20.02 15.01
C SER A 132 26.20 19.44 14.41
N GLY A 133 26.16 19.28 13.08
CA GLY A 133 24.99 18.73 12.39
C GLY A 133 24.76 17.27 12.73
N SER A 134 23.63 16.96 13.38
CA SER A 134 23.23 15.61 13.79
C SER A 134 21.85 15.23 13.24
N GLN A 135 21.57 15.60 11.96
CA GLN A 135 20.28 15.39 11.33
C GLN A 135 20.25 14.18 10.43
N ILE A 136 19.10 13.49 10.39
CA ILE A 136 18.72 12.60 9.28
C ILE A 136 17.98 13.46 8.26
N THR A 137 18.54 13.59 7.05
CA THR A 137 17.97 14.42 5.98
C THR A 137 17.15 13.61 4.97
N TYR A 138 17.34 12.30 4.93
CA TYR A 138 16.60 11.35 4.11
C TYR A 138 16.51 10.01 4.83
N PHE A 139 15.37 9.33 4.71
CA PHE A 139 15.12 8.02 5.30
C PHE A 139 14.12 7.24 4.43
N SER A 140 14.47 6.06 3.95
CA SER A 140 13.56 5.21 3.16
C SER A 140 13.85 3.73 3.37
N VAL A 141 12.81 2.91 3.29
CA VAL A 141 12.93 1.47 3.12
C VAL A 141 12.86 1.20 1.62
N PRO A 142 13.90 0.63 0.99
CA PRO A 142 13.93 0.39 -0.46
C PRO A 142 12.90 -0.66 -0.88
N ALA A 143 12.52 -0.65 -2.15
CA ALA A 143 11.66 -1.66 -2.75
C ALA A 143 12.30 -3.07 -2.67
N ASN A 144 11.46 -4.08 -2.61
CA ASN A 144 11.88 -5.49 -2.59
C ASN A 144 11.01 -6.30 -3.56
N ASP A 145 11.52 -6.57 -4.74
CA ASP A 145 10.81 -7.29 -5.81
C ASP A 145 10.42 -8.71 -5.40
N ALA A 146 11.20 -9.36 -4.53
CA ALA A 146 10.91 -10.73 -4.07
C ALA A 146 9.64 -10.80 -3.19
N THR A 147 9.27 -9.70 -2.54
CA THR A 147 8.06 -9.60 -1.70
C THR A 147 6.96 -8.78 -2.37
N GLY A 148 7.25 -8.09 -3.47
CA GLY A 148 6.36 -7.12 -4.12
C GLY A 148 6.24 -5.80 -3.37
N PHE A 149 7.13 -5.53 -2.40
CA PHE A 149 7.15 -4.27 -1.66
C PHE A 149 7.69 -3.14 -2.52
N ALA A 150 6.88 -2.09 -2.73
CA ALA A 150 7.21 -0.97 -3.60
C ALA A 150 8.23 0.03 -3.00
N GLY A 151 8.63 -0.18 -1.75
CA GLY A 151 9.44 0.77 -1.00
C GLY A 151 8.61 1.91 -0.39
N ILE A 152 9.18 2.57 0.61
CA ILE A 152 8.53 3.69 1.28
C ILE A 152 9.55 4.71 1.76
N THR A 153 9.26 5.99 1.54
CA THR A 153 10.04 7.12 2.08
C THR A 153 9.36 7.67 3.33
N GLY A 154 10.14 7.83 4.40
CA GLY A 154 9.67 8.38 5.66
C GLY A 154 9.52 9.90 5.63
N THR A 155 8.48 10.40 6.25
CA THR A 155 8.32 11.83 6.53
C THR A 155 9.07 12.20 7.81
N ILE A 156 10.00 13.15 7.73
CA ILE A 156 10.89 13.54 8.82
C ILE A 156 10.40 14.84 9.43
N ASP A 157 10.05 14.81 10.72
CA ASP A 157 9.82 16.01 11.55
C ASP A 157 11.14 16.32 12.29
N GLN A 158 11.84 17.34 11.83
CA GLN A 158 13.15 17.72 12.37
C GLN A 158 13.07 18.32 13.77
N ASP A 159 11.96 18.96 14.12
CA ASP A 159 11.78 19.57 15.45
C ASP A 159 11.51 18.52 16.53
N LYS A 160 10.63 17.56 16.22
CA LYS A 160 10.28 16.47 17.13
C LYS A 160 11.25 15.28 17.06
N LYS A 161 12.13 15.24 16.07
CA LYS A 161 13.02 14.12 15.79
C LYS A 161 12.23 12.81 15.59
N VAL A 162 11.15 12.87 14.81
CA VAL A 162 10.30 11.73 14.48
C VAL A 162 10.31 11.49 12.98
N ILE A 163 10.39 10.21 12.61
CA ILE A 163 10.25 9.76 11.22
C ILE A 163 9.00 8.88 11.16
N SER A 164 8.05 9.26 10.31
CA SER A 164 6.79 8.54 10.15
C SER A 164 6.79 7.73 8.85
N LEU A 165 6.53 6.43 8.96
CA LEU A 165 6.31 5.51 7.84
C LEU A 165 4.83 5.14 7.82
N ILE A 166 4.11 5.50 6.75
CA ILE A 166 2.66 5.23 6.63
C ILE A 166 2.49 4.08 5.63
N THR A 167 2.38 2.85 6.14
CA THR A 167 2.23 1.64 5.32
C THR A 167 1.54 0.52 6.09
N ILE A 168 0.91 -0.41 5.34
CA ILE A 168 0.39 -1.68 5.85
C ILE A 168 1.43 -2.81 5.78
N ASP A 169 2.51 -2.62 5.01
CA ASP A 169 3.50 -3.67 4.75
C ASP A 169 4.24 -4.11 6.02
N ASP A 170 4.72 -5.34 6.02
CA ASP A 170 5.57 -5.87 7.09
C ASP A 170 6.99 -5.30 6.99
N LEU A 171 7.41 -4.58 8.01
CA LEU A 171 8.74 -3.99 8.15
C LEU A 171 9.54 -4.64 9.31
N SER A 172 9.30 -5.92 9.62
CA SER A 172 9.93 -6.64 10.75
C SER A 172 11.43 -6.87 10.59
N ALA A 173 11.93 -6.91 9.35
CA ALA A 173 13.36 -7.15 9.06
C ALA A 173 13.74 -6.44 7.75
N VAL A 174 13.96 -5.12 7.83
CA VAL A 174 14.25 -4.29 6.66
C VAL A 174 15.58 -3.56 6.80
N ASN A 175 16.28 -3.38 5.68
CA ASN A 175 17.37 -2.43 5.57
C ASN A 175 16.82 -1.05 5.18
N VAL A 176 17.54 0.00 5.54
CA VAL A 176 17.11 1.38 5.34
C VAL A 176 18.18 2.17 4.60
N ASP A 177 17.77 2.91 3.59
CA ASP A 177 18.59 3.96 3.00
C ASP A 177 18.37 5.28 3.72
N TYR A 178 19.47 5.98 4.03
CA TYR A 178 19.43 7.26 4.72
C TYR A 178 20.52 8.21 4.23
N LYS A 179 20.30 9.51 4.47
CA LYS A 179 21.33 10.56 4.38
C LYS A 179 21.36 11.31 5.70
N LEU A 180 22.58 11.69 6.12
CA LEU A 180 22.83 12.42 7.35
C LEU A 180 23.40 13.81 7.03
N SER A 181 23.49 14.65 8.05
CA SER A 181 24.37 15.83 8.02
C SER A 181 25.81 15.41 7.69
N PRO A 182 26.61 16.26 7.06
CA PRO A 182 27.99 15.93 6.71
C PRO A 182 28.78 15.42 7.91
N HIS A 183 29.55 14.34 7.70
CA HIS A 183 30.42 13.70 8.69
C HIS A 183 29.72 13.18 9.96
N ALA A 184 28.38 13.14 9.99
CA ALA A 184 27.65 12.50 11.07
C ALA A 184 27.60 10.98 10.88
N THR A 185 27.45 10.26 11.98
CA THR A 185 27.28 8.80 12.01
C THR A 185 25.94 8.42 12.65
N ILE A 186 25.44 7.22 12.38
CA ILE A 186 24.17 6.72 12.93
C ILE A 186 24.37 5.36 13.61
N SER A 187 23.69 5.17 14.73
CA SER A 187 23.70 3.92 15.47
C SER A 187 22.27 3.58 15.98
N PRO A 188 21.81 2.31 15.83
CA PRO A 188 22.40 1.27 15.00
C PRO A 188 22.45 1.68 13.52
N ASN A 189 23.33 1.08 12.71
CA ASN A 189 23.41 1.37 11.28
C ASN A 189 22.41 0.49 10.49
N PRO A 190 21.26 1.05 10.04
CA PRO A 190 20.22 0.25 9.38
C PRO A 190 20.53 -0.10 7.91
N LYS A 191 21.64 0.39 7.32
CA LYS A 191 22.09 -0.06 5.99
C LYS A 191 22.75 -1.44 6.04
N THR A 192 23.45 -1.73 7.13
CA THR A 192 24.23 -2.96 7.28
C THR A 192 23.57 -3.99 8.18
N THR A 193 22.63 -3.57 9.02
CA THR A 193 21.93 -4.44 9.96
C THR A 193 20.44 -4.22 9.78
N ALA A 194 19.71 -5.28 9.43
CA ALA A 194 18.25 -5.23 9.30
C ALA A 194 17.60 -4.85 10.65
N VAL A 195 16.61 -4.00 10.59
CA VAL A 195 15.88 -3.47 11.76
C VAL A 195 14.40 -3.80 11.68
N ASN A 196 13.76 -3.89 12.85
CA ASN A 196 12.32 -4.05 12.95
C ASN A 196 11.65 -2.67 13.10
N LEU A 197 10.99 -2.20 12.03
CA LEU A 197 10.26 -0.94 12.01
C LEU A 197 8.74 -1.12 12.18
N ASN A 198 8.23 -2.32 12.44
CA ASN A 198 6.84 -2.53 12.85
C ASN A 198 6.59 -1.99 14.27
N ALA A 199 7.63 -1.92 15.08
CA ALA A 199 7.63 -1.26 16.39
C ALA A 199 8.39 0.06 16.34
N SER A 200 8.15 0.94 17.31
CA SER A 200 8.91 2.17 17.46
C SER A 200 10.39 1.87 17.68
N THR A 201 11.24 2.38 16.80
CA THR A 201 12.69 2.12 16.81
C THR A 201 13.46 3.44 16.86
N GLN A 202 14.52 3.48 17.64
CA GLN A 202 15.34 4.67 17.82
C GLN A 202 16.69 4.56 17.11
N PHE A 203 17.11 5.68 16.53
CA PHE A 203 18.42 5.85 15.91
C PHE A 203 19.10 7.09 16.51
N THR A 204 20.31 6.94 16.98
CA THR A 204 21.13 8.04 17.47
C THR A 204 22.08 8.50 16.38
N VAL A 205 21.98 9.76 16.00
CA VAL A 205 22.90 10.43 15.06
C VAL A 205 23.91 11.21 15.87
N THR A 206 25.18 10.93 15.65
CA THR A 206 26.31 11.62 16.30
C THR A 206 27.01 12.50 15.29
N ALA A 207 27.05 13.80 15.56
CA ALA A 207 27.77 14.78 14.77
C ALA A 207 29.30 14.66 14.93
N GLN A 208 30.05 15.33 14.08
CA GLN A 208 31.51 15.32 14.13
C GLN A 208 32.07 15.89 15.46
N ASP A 209 31.40 16.84 16.08
CA ASP A 209 31.79 17.44 17.38
C ASP A 209 31.40 16.59 18.59
N GLY A 210 30.69 15.47 18.37
CA GLY A 210 30.23 14.58 19.41
C GLY A 210 28.82 14.88 19.94
N SER A 211 28.17 15.95 19.47
CA SER A 211 26.77 16.21 19.79
C SER A 211 25.85 15.18 19.15
N THR A 212 24.72 14.87 19.78
CA THR A 212 23.84 13.79 19.36
C THR A 212 22.39 14.25 19.20
N SER A 213 21.68 13.60 18.27
CA SER A 213 20.24 13.66 18.15
C SER A 213 19.66 12.25 18.07
N THR A 214 18.59 11.97 18.81
CA THR A 214 17.89 10.69 18.76
C THR A 214 16.60 10.85 17.97
N TYR A 215 16.48 10.09 16.87
CA TYR A 215 15.29 10.01 16.05
C TYR A 215 14.48 8.78 16.43
N THR A 216 13.17 8.96 16.53
CA THR A 216 12.24 7.86 16.71
C THR A 216 11.53 7.59 15.39
N VAL A 217 11.70 6.40 14.83
CA VAL A 217 10.96 5.94 13.65
C VAL A 217 9.70 5.24 14.12
N SER A 218 8.56 5.65 13.59
CA SER A 218 7.26 5.04 13.90
C SER A 218 6.53 4.65 12.62
N LYS A 219 5.95 3.45 12.62
CA LYS A 219 5.04 2.97 11.58
C LYS A 219 3.61 3.30 12.00
N ALA A 220 2.83 3.80 11.07
CA ALA A 220 1.40 4.03 11.24
C ALA A 220 0.64 3.41 10.06
N ALA A 221 -0.56 2.90 10.35
CA ALA A 221 -1.46 2.45 9.30
C ALA A 221 -2.08 3.68 8.59
N PRO A 222 -2.25 3.63 7.25
CA PRO A 222 -2.92 4.71 6.53
C PRO A 222 -4.38 4.83 6.95
N ALA A 223 -4.98 6.02 6.78
CA ALA A 223 -6.41 6.20 6.97
C ALA A 223 -7.19 5.41 5.90
N LYS A 224 -8.34 4.84 6.29
CA LYS A 224 -9.26 4.18 5.35
C LYS A 224 -10.25 5.17 4.76
N VAL A 225 -10.71 4.90 3.53
CA VAL A 225 -11.93 5.54 3.03
C VAL A 225 -13.11 5.13 3.92
N PRO A 226 -14.17 5.96 4.03
CA PRO A 226 -15.25 5.69 4.98
C PRO A 226 -16.02 4.39 4.71
N TYR A 227 -16.03 3.93 3.44
CA TYR A 227 -16.86 2.82 3.01
C TYR A 227 -16.29 2.13 1.77
N GLY A 228 -16.32 0.80 1.76
CA GLY A 228 -15.92 -0.04 0.65
C GLY A 228 -14.44 0.10 0.24
N PHE A 229 -14.13 -0.30 -0.97
CA PHE A 229 -12.81 -0.05 -1.55
C PHE A 229 -12.76 1.35 -2.17
N ARG A 230 -11.56 1.89 -2.29
CA ARG A 230 -11.30 3.19 -2.92
C ARG A 230 -11.52 3.10 -4.43
N ALA A 231 -12.33 4.02 -4.98
CA ALA A 231 -12.54 4.10 -6.42
C ALA A 231 -11.22 4.25 -7.18
N GLY A 232 -11.04 3.48 -8.23
CA GLY A 232 -9.81 3.46 -9.03
C GLY A 232 -8.61 2.75 -8.37
N SER A 233 -8.82 2.00 -7.28
CA SER A 233 -7.76 1.26 -6.60
C SER A 233 -7.46 -0.11 -7.20
N GLN A 234 -8.31 -0.58 -8.12
CA GLN A 234 -8.16 -1.91 -8.71
C GLN A 234 -6.81 -2.08 -9.41
N THR A 235 -6.14 -3.17 -9.12
CA THR A 235 -4.87 -3.55 -9.71
C THR A 235 -4.93 -5.02 -10.11
N LEU A 236 -4.56 -5.34 -11.35
CA LEU A 236 -4.31 -6.73 -11.76
C LEU A 236 -2.99 -7.17 -11.13
N LEU A 237 -3.04 -8.12 -10.18
CA LEU A 237 -1.83 -8.67 -9.57
C LEU A 237 -1.10 -9.58 -10.56
N TRP A 238 -1.84 -10.53 -11.11
CA TRP A 238 -1.34 -11.48 -12.10
C TRP A 238 -2.50 -12.16 -12.81
N ALA A 239 -2.26 -12.62 -14.05
CA ALA A 239 -3.15 -13.49 -14.80
C ALA A 239 -2.32 -14.31 -15.80
N PHE A 240 -2.68 -15.57 -15.98
CA PHE A 240 -1.98 -16.47 -16.90
C PHE A 240 -2.85 -17.66 -17.35
N ASP A 241 -2.39 -18.32 -18.42
CA ASP A 241 -2.89 -19.64 -18.84
C ASP A 241 -2.51 -20.70 -17.80
N PHE A 242 -3.51 -21.29 -17.14
CA PHE A 242 -3.25 -22.27 -16.09
C PHE A 242 -2.61 -23.57 -16.60
N THR A 243 -2.69 -23.89 -17.89
CA THR A 243 -2.01 -25.07 -18.46
C THR A 243 -0.49 -24.92 -18.39
N GLY A 244 0.03 -23.69 -18.56
CA GLY A 244 1.43 -23.36 -18.33
C GLY A 244 1.89 -23.54 -16.89
N ALA A 245 0.95 -23.52 -15.93
CA ALA A 245 1.22 -23.79 -14.51
C ALA A 245 1.18 -25.28 -14.15
N GLY A 246 0.96 -26.17 -15.11
CA GLY A 246 1.01 -27.61 -14.96
C GLY A 246 -0.33 -28.24 -14.58
N PHE A 247 -1.45 -27.58 -14.91
CA PHE A 247 -2.75 -28.22 -14.94
C PHE A 247 -3.00 -28.83 -16.31
N SER A 248 -3.58 -30.04 -16.32
CA SER A 248 -4.17 -30.60 -17.53
C SER A 248 -5.51 -29.92 -17.77
N TRP A 249 -5.68 -29.31 -18.93
CA TRP A 249 -7.01 -28.85 -19.34
C TRP A 249 -7.85 -30.06 -19.76
N ASP A 250 -9.05 -30.16 -19.19
CA ASP A 250 -10.07 -31.15 -19.51
C ASP A 250 -11.42 -30.44 -19.42
N ALA A 251 -12.26 -30.61 -20.44
CA ALA A 251 -13.59 -30.05 -20.48
C ALA A 251 -14.49 -30.49 -19.35
N THR A 252 -14.20 -31.66 -18.71
CA THR A 252 -14.97 -32.21 -17.58
C THR A 252 -14.47 -31.73 -16.21
N ASN A 253 -13.36 -30.98 -16.15
CA ASN A 253 -12.87 -30.41 -14.89
C ASN A 253 -13.91 -29.48 -14.26
N ASN A 254 -14.04 -29.59 -12.93
CA ASN A 254 -14.85 -28.67 -12.13
C ASN A 254 -13.93 -27.84 -11.23
N ALA A 255 -13.45 -26.72 -11.78
CA ALA A 255 -12.48 -25.88 -11.09
C ALA A 255 -13.09 -25.22 -9.84
N SER A 256 -12.30 -25.16 -8.75
CA SER A 256 -12.67 -24.47 -7.52
C SER A 256 -11.44 -23.86 -6.84
N LEU A 257 -11.69 -22.79 -6.05
CA LEU A 257 -10.69 -21.95 -5.40
C LEU A 257 -10.87 -21.94 -3.89
N ALA A 258 -9.75 -21.88 -3.17
CA ALA A 258 -9.71 -21.59 -1.75
C ALA A 258 -8.46 -20.78 -1.41
N SER A 259 -8.49 -20.07 -0.28
CA SER A 259 -7.32 -19.34 0.23
C SER A 259 -7.02 -19.73 1.67
N ILE A 260 -5.75 -20.00 1.97
CA ILE A 260 -5.27 -20.30 3.31
C ILE A 260 -3.91 -19.62 3.54
N GLY A 261 -3.86 -18.67 4.48
CA GLY A 261 -2.67 -17.85 4.69
C GLY A 261 -2.23 -17.14 3.41
N ASN A 262 -0.98 -17.33 2.99
CA ASN A 262 -0.44 -16.76 1.74
C ASN A 262 -0.62 -17.68 0.52
N ASN A 263 -1.46 -18.72 0.64
CA ASN A 263 -1.66 -19.68 -0.43
C ASN A 263 -3.03 -19.52 -1.08
N LEU A 264 -3.06 -19.56 -2.41
CA LEU A 264 -4.24 -19.82 -3.21
C LEU A 264 -4.23 -21.31 -3.60
N ILE A 265 -5.30 -22.02 -3.30
CA ILE A 265 -5.47 -23.43 -3.63
C ILE A 265 -6.37 -23.52 -4.85
N VAL A 266 -5.93 -24.25 -5.86
CA VAL A 266 -6.69 -24.53 -7.08
C VAL A 266 -6.95 -26.02 -7.17
N ASN A 267 -8.21 -26.40 -7.20
CA ASN A 267 -8.68 -27.76 -7.39
C ASN A 267 -9.40 -27.89 -8.74
N MET A 268 -9.17 -28.97 -9.47
CA MET A 268 -9.83 -29.21 -10.76
C MET A 268 -11.03 -30.18 -10.66
N GLY A 269 -11.38 -30.67 -9.46
CA GLY A 269 -12.54 -31.53 -9.21
C GLY A 269 -12.45 -32.91 -9.86
N ASN A 270 -11.31 -33.31 -10.40
CA ASN A 270 -11.10 -34.56 -11.13
C ASN A 270 -10.35 -35.63 -10.30
N GLY A 271 -10.22 -35.39 -9.00
CA GLY A 271 -9.51 -36.29 -8.08
C GLY A 271 -8.00 -36.11 -8.05
N SER A 272 -7.44 -35.23 -8.88
CA SER A 272 -6.02 -34.82 -8.77
C SER A 272 -5.80 -33.99 -7.51
N THR A 273 -4.58 -34.08 -6.97
CA THR A 273 -4.23 -33.25 -5.79
C THR A 273 -4.22 -31.77 -6.13
N PRO A 274 -4.97 -30.94 -5.39
CA PRO A 274 -5.00 -29.49 -5.62
C PRO A 274 -3.61 -28.86 -5.55
N ILE A 275 -3.41 -27.81 -6.35
CA ILE A 275 -2.14 -27.09 -6.46
C ILE A 275 -2.21 -25.79 -5.67
N CYS A 276 -1.09 -25.48 -5.04
CA CYS A 276 -0.86 -24.29 -4.23
C CYS A 276 -0.08 -23.23 -5.03
N PHE A 277 -0.53 -21.99 -4.99
CA PHE A 277 0.15 -20.83 -5.52
C PHE A 277 0.37 -19.79 -4.42
N ASN A 278 1.41 -19.00 -4.52
CA ASN A 278 1.50 -17.75 -3.74
C ASN A 278 0.39 -16.81 -4.21
N ARG A 279 -0.52 -16.45 -3.33
CA ARG A 279 -1.73 -15.69 -3.70
C ARG A 279 -1.43 -14.25 -4.18
N ILE A 280 -0.27 -13.69 -3.80
CA ILE A 280 0.12 -12.31 -4.18
C ILE A 280 0.87 -12.30 -5.50
N THR A 281 1.76 -13.28 -5.73
CA THR A 281 2.65 -13.29 -6.90
C THR A 281 2.20 -14.25 -8.01
N GLY A 282 1.22 -15.12 -7.76
CA GLY A 282 0.80 -16.15 -8.71
C GLY A 282 1.82 -17.28 -8.91
N VAL A 283 2.93 -17.29 -8.17
CA VAL A 283 3.98 -18.32 -8.31
C VAL A 283 3.50 -19.63 -7.73
N LYS A 284 3.65 -20.73 -8.50
CA LYS A 284 3.34 -22.10 -8.06
C LYS A 284 4.27 -22.53 -6.92
N LEU A 285 3.70 -23.01 -5.84
CA LEU A 285 4.42 -23.47 -4.64
C LEU A 285 4.48 -25.01 -4.52
N GLY A 286 3.53 -25.73 -5.12
CA GLY A 286 3.48 -27.19 -5.04
C GLY A 286 2.06 -27.73 -4.91
N LYS A 287 1.90 -28.87 -4.23
CA LYS A 287 0.61 -29.52 -3.98
C LYS A 287 0.32 -29.52 -2.49
N ILE A 288 -0.98 -29.52 -2.12
CA ILE A 288 -1.39 -29.66 -0.72
C ILE A 288 -1.27 -31.12 -0.26
N ASN A 289 -1.20 -31.33 1.05
CA ASN A 289 -1.35 -32.66 1.63
C ASN A 289 -2.85 -32.97 1.77
N LEU A 290 -3.34 -34.00 1.07
CA LEU A 290 -4.75 -34.44 1.15
C LEU A 290 -5.01 -35.43 2.29
N GLY A 291 -3.99 -36.14 2.78
CA GLY A 291 -4.19 -37.21 3.73
C GLY A 291 -5.22 -38.25 3.20
N SER A 292 -6.34 -38.42 3.93
CA SER A 292 -7.46 -39.27 3.54
C SER A 292 -8.59 -38.49 2.83
N ALA A 293 -8.48 -37.20 2.65
CA ALA A 293 -9.50 -36.40 1.96
C ALA A 293 -9.51 -36.68 0.46
N SER A 294 -10.69 -36.61 -0.15
CA SER A 294 -10.87 -36.70 -1.60
C SER A 294 -11.29 -35.35 -2.15
N ALA A 295 -10.55 -34.84 -3.13
CA ALA A 295 -10.82 -33.58 -3.80
C ALA A 295 -11.56 -33.75 -5.14
N THR A 296 -12.45 -34.75 -5.23
CA THR A 296 -13.29 -34.99 -6.41
C THR A 296 -14.49 -34.04 -6.51
N GLY A 297 -14.86 -33.39 -5.41
CA GLY A 297 -15.78 -32.26 -5.37
C GLY A 297 -15.04 -30.93 -5.45
N CYS A 298 -15.37 -29.98 -4.58
CA CYS A 298 -14.74 -28.66 -4.56
C CYS A 298 -13.86 -28.42 -3.34
N VAL A 299 -13.09 -27.36 -3.42
CA VAL A 299 -12.42 -26.72 -2.28
C VAL A 299 -13.01 -25.34 -2.04
N THR A 300 -13.06 -24.90 -0.80
CA THR A 300 -13.42 -23.53 -0.40
C THR A 300 -12.74 -23.21 0.93
N ASN A 301 -12.89 -21.99 1.43
CA ASN A 301 -12.37 -21.61 2.76
C ASN A 301 -13.37 -20.78 3.54
N ASP A 302 -13.23 -20.85 4.86
CA ASP A 302 -13.96 -19.99 5.78
C ASP A 302 -13.23 -18.66 6.03
N LEU A 303 -13.82 -17.77 6.85
CA LEU A 303 -13.22 -16.49 7.22
C LEU A 303 -12.02 -16.63 8.16
N ASN A 304 -11.85 -17.78 8.83
CA ASN A 304 -10.82 -17.98 9.86
C ASN A 304 -9.64 -18.83 9.37
N GLY A 305 -9.52 -18.98 8.03
CA GLY A 305 -8.41 -19.67 7.38
C GLY A 305 -8.48 -21.19 7.47
N ASN A 306 -9.66 -21.76 7.65
CA ASN A 306 -9.87 -23.19 7.42
C ASN A 306 -10.07 -23.43 5.92
N LEU A 307 -9.26 -24.29 5.34
CA LEU A 307 -9.49 -24.91 4.03
C LEU A 307 -10.47 -26.06 4.20
N LEU A 308 -11.55 -26.06 3.43
CA LEU A 308 -12.51 -27.15 3.35
C LEU A 308 -12.35 -27.87 2.01
N ILE A 309 -12.38 -29.19 2.05
CA ILE A 309 -12.20 -30.07 0.89
C ILE A 309 -13.33 -31.08 0.93
N CYS A 310 -14.11 -31.21 -0.14
CA CYS A 310 -15.16 -32.22 -0.21
C CYS A 310 -14.97 -33.17 -1.39
N ASN A 311 -15.56 -34.34 -1.25
CA ASN A 311 -15.76 -35.29 -2.34
C ASN A 311 -17.05 -34.96 -3.11
N TYR A 312 -17.12 -35.40 -4.34
CA TYR A 312 -18.37 -35.45 -5.11
C TYR A 312 -19.08 -36.78 -4.83
N ALA A 313 -20.26 -36.70 -4.24
CA ALA A 313 -20.99 -37.89 -3.75
C ALA A 313 -22.24 -38.17 -4.59
N VAL A 314 -22.26 -39.31 -5.27
CA VAL A 314 -23.47 -39.79 -5.91
C VAL A 314 -24.48 -40.24 -4.85
N SER A 315 -25.77 -40.37 -5.23
CA SER A 315 -26.80 -40.87 -4.33
C SER A 315 -26.45 -42.26 -3.81
N GLY A 316 -26.67 -42.47 -2.52
CA GLY A 316 -26.31 -43.69 -1.82
C GLY A 316 -24.88 -43.71 -1.24
N ASN A 317 -24.04 -42.77 -1.61
CA ASN A 317 -22.68 -42.63 -1.08
C ASN A 317 -22.60 -41.58 0.04
N THR A 318 -21.47 -41.60 0.76
CA THR A 318 -21.22 -40.64 1.82
C THR A 318 -20.57 -39.39 1.25
N PHE A 319 -21.17 -38.23 1.50
CA PHE A 319 -20.57 -36.92 1.30
C PHE A 319 -19.72 -36.56 2.51
N GLN A 320 -18.48 -36.15 2.28
CA GLN A 320 -17.52 -35.86 3.33
C GLN A 320 -16.89 -34.50 3.09
N ILE A 321 -16.80 -33.69 4.16
CA ILE A 321 -16.04 -32.43 4.18
C ILE A 321 -14.90 -32.61 5.17
N TYR A 322 -13.69 -32.41 4.70
CA TYR A 322 -12.46 -32.35 5.50
C TYR A 322 -12.02 -30.91 5.70
N ARG A 323 -11.35 -30.65 6.83
CA ARG A 323 -10.80 -29.31 7.13
C ARG A 323 -9.34 -29.34 7.53
N THR A 324 -8.59 -28.27 7.20
CA THR A 324 -7.23 -28.03 7.67
C THR A 324 -6.91 -26.55 7.70
N LYS A 325 -5.99 -26.13 8.59
CA LYS A 325 -5.40 -24.77 8.60
C LYS A 325 -4.00 -24.74 7.99
N SER A 326 -3.56 -25.82 7.37
CA SER A 326 -2.21 -25.91 6.79
C SER A 326 -2.24 -26.71 5.49
N VAL A 327 -1.52 -26.20 4.49
CA VAL A 327 -1.34 -26.90 3.20
C VAL A 327 -0.46 -28.16 3.31
N SER A 328 0.36 -28.25 4.36
CA SER A 328 1.28 -29.37 4.60
C SER A 328 0.73 -30.45 5.56
N SER A 329 -0.31 -30.12 6.32
CA SER A 329 -0.92 -31.06 7.29
C SER A 329 -2.07 -31.82 6.64
N ALA A 330 -2.20 -33.08 6.97
CA ALA A 330 -3.35 -33.90 6.55
C ALA A 330 -4.65 -33.30 7.12
N PRO A 331 -5.69 -33.09 6.29
CA PRO A 331 -7.00 -32.63 6.75
C PRO A 331 -7.69 -33.63 7.66
N SER A 332 -8.48 -33.13 8.61
CA SER A 332 -9.35 -33.96 9.47
C SER A 332 -10.78 -33.94 8.96
N LEU A 333 -11.49 -35.07 9.12
CA LEU A 333 -12.91 -35.14 8.78
C LEU A 333 -13.72 -34.16 9.65
N PHE A 334 -14.56 -33.36 9.02
CA PHE A 334 -15.38 -32.35 9.67
C PHE A 334 -16.88 -32.68 9.59
N ILE A 335 -17.37 -33.05 8.40
CA ILE A 335 -18.74 -33.48 8.16
C ILE A 335 -18.74 -34.82 7.43
N SER A 336 -19.63 -35.72 7.85
CA SER A 336 -19.94 -36.95 7.14
C SER A 336 -21.46 -37.05 7.01
N TYR A 337 -21.96 -37.15 5.78
CA TYR A 337 -23.38 -37.12 5.48
C TYR A 337 -23.73 -38.24 4.47
N SER A 338 -24.64 -39.13 4.81
CA SER A 338 -25.15 -40.16 3.88
C SER A 338 -26.09 -39.48 2.86
N ASN A 339 -25.65 -39.39 1.62
CA ASN A 339 -26.43 -38.75 0.56
C ASN A 339 -27.56 -39.67 0.07
N SER A 340 -28.74 -39.52 0.65
CA SER A 340 -29.96 -40.27 0.27
C SER A 340 -30.95 -39.45 -0.58
N THR A 341 -30.48 -38.36 -1.18
CA THR A 341 -31.34 -37.34 -1.85
C THR A 341 -31.81 -37.76 -3.25
N GLY A 342 -31.25 -38.81 -3.84
CA GLY A 342 -31.46 -39.15 -5.25
C GLY A 342 -30.64 -38.27 -6.22
N SER A 343 -29.88 -37.31 -5.71
CA SER A 343 -29.09 -36.34 -6.47
C SER A 343 -27.61 -36.46 -6.19
N LEU A 344 -26.78 -35.84 -7.03
CA LEU A 344 -25.34 -35.71 -6.83
C LEU A 344 -25.07 -34.50 -5.92
N LEU A 345 -24.05 -34.57 -5.06
CA LEU A 345 -23.77 -33.59 -4.04
C LEU A 345 -22.28 -33.24 -4.00
N GLY A 346 -21.96 -31.93 -3.93
CA GLY A 346 -20.61 -31.46 -3.64
C GLY A 346 -19.79 -31.01 -4.86
N ARG A 347 -20.39 -30.77 -6.01
CA ARG A 347 -19.68 -30.15 -7.14
C ARG A 347 -19.34 -28.71 -6.82
N LYS A 348 -20.29 -27.98 -6.21
CA LYS A 348 -20.06 -26.65 -5.58
C LYS A 348 -20.42 -26.70 -4.09
N MET A 349 -19.64 -26.00 -3.31
CA MET A 349 -19.84 -25.82 -1.87
C MET A 349 -19.30 -24.45 -1.48
N SER A 350 -20.06 -23.70 -0.72
CA SER A 350 -19.62 -22.42 -0.18
C SER A 350 -19.75 -22.37 1.34
N VAL A 351 -18.94 -21.49 1.95
CA VAL A 351 -18.91 -21.27 3.39
C VAL A 351 -19.00 -19.78 3.69
N GLN A 352 -19.97 -19.41 4.50
CA GLN A 352 -20.11 -18.07 5.03
C GLN A 352 -19.88 -18.08 6.54
N GLY A 353 -18.96 -17.27 7.04
CA GLY A 353 -18.57 -17.22 8.44
C GLY A 353 -17.35 -18.07 8.77
N SER A 354 -17.20 -18.47 10.04
CA SER A 354 -16.09 -19.30 10.54
C SER A 354 -16.60 -20.61 11.12
N ILE A 355 -16.09 -21.72 10.64
CA ILE A 355 -16.46 -23.06 11.15
C ILE A 355 -15.93 -23.33 12.57
N ASP A 356 -15.04 -22.51 13.08
CA ASP A 356 -14.61 -22.56 14.49
C ASP A 356 -15.56 -21.75 15.41
N GLY A 357 -16.48 -20.99 14.84
CA GLY A 357 -17.51 -20.19 15.49
C GLY A 357 -18.86 -20.43 14.82
N ASP A 358 -19.43 -19.37 14.21
CA ASP A 358 -20.70 -19.44 13.49
C ASP A 358 -20.46 -19.42 11.99
N ALA A 359 -21.08 -20.39 11.28
CA ALA A 359 -20.99 -20.48 9.83
C ALA A 359 -22.25 -21.11 9.21
N ILE A 360 -22.42 -20.85 7.92
CA ILE A 360 -23.33 -21.60 7.05
C ILE A 360 -22.49 -22.27 5.97
N ILE A 361 -22.69 -23.57 5.79
CA ILE A 361 -22.15 -24.35 4.68
C ILE A 361 -23.32 -24.71 3.78
N SER A 362 -23.21 -24.45 2.48
CA SER A 362 -24.18 -24.84 1.47
C SER A 362 -23.50 -25.64 0.37
N ALA A 363 -24.17 -26.70 -0.07
CA ALA A 363 -23.73 -27.54 -1.18
C ALA A 363 -24.92 -27.87 -2.08
N GLU A 364 -24.76 -27.65 -3.37
CA GLU A 364 -25.81 -27.90 -4.35
C GLU A 364 -26.15 -29.37 -4.47
N LEU A 365 -27.40 -29.65 -4.82
CA LEU A 365 -27.89 -30.98 -5.25
C LEU A 365 -28.12 -30.94 -6.76
N GLU A 366 -27.37 -31.76 -7.49
CA GLU A 366 -27.41 -31.86 -8.94
C GLU A 366 -28.20 -33.11 -9.36
N ASN A 367 -29.07 -33.00 -10.36
CA ASN A 367 -29.87 -34.11 -10.84
C ASN A 367 -29.96 -34.09 -12.36
N ALA A 368 -29.89 -35.26 -12.99
CA ALA A 368 -29.98 -35.41 -14.44
C ALA A 368 -31.29 -34.86 -15.04
N ASN A 369 -32.35 -34.79 -14.26
CA ASN A 369 -33.65 -34.21 -14.64
C ASN A 369 -33.83 -32.77 -14.20
N GLY A 370 -32.75 -32.10 -13.76
CA GLY A 370 -32.75 -30.79 -13.15
C GLY A 370 -33.03 -30.81 -11.65
N SER A 371 -32.51 -29.83 -10.96
CA SER A 371 -32.68 -29.61 -9.52
C SER A 371 -32.77 -28.11 -9.23
N SER A 372 -33.46 -27.73 -8.17
CA SER A 372 -33.44 -26.40 -7.58
C SER A 372 -33.23 -26.49 -6.07
N SER A 373 -32.50 -27.53 -5.63
CA SER A 373 -32.31 -27.84 -4.22
C SER A 373 -30.83 -27.83 -3.83
N TYR A 374 -30.58 -27.57 -2.57
CA TYR A 374 -29.27 -27.65 -1.97
C TYR A 374 -29.35 -28.13 -0.52
N VAL A 375 -28.23 -28.62 0.01
CA VAL A 375 -28.09 -28.98 1.42
C VAL A 375 -27.41 -27.83 2.16
N ARG A 376 -27.95 -27.48 3.33
CA ARG A 376 -27.39 -26.47 4.23
C ARG A 376 -27.05 -27.08 5.58
N TRP A 377 -25.85 -26.83 6.07
CA TRP A 377 -25.45 -27.02 7.47
C TRP A 377 -25.26 -25.69 8.12
N THR A 378 -25.79 -25.51 9.34
CA THR A 378 -25.50 -24.37 10.20
C THR A 378 -24.50 -24.83 11.26
N VAL A 379 -23.41 -24.08 11.41
CA VAL A 379 -22.42 -24.27 12.48
C VAL A 379 -22.66 -23.18 13.52
N SER A 380 -22.77 -23.58 14.77
CA SER A 380 -22.92 -22.64 15.90
C SER A 380 -21.86 -22.94 16.95
N SER A 381 -21.06 -21.95 17.29
CA SER A 381 -19.92 -22.10 18.22
C SER A 381 -19.02 -23.29 17.89
N GLY A 382 -18.76 -23.51 16.62
CA GLY A 382 -17.92 -24.63 16.13
C GLY A 382 -18.62 -25.99 16.05
N VAL A 383 -19.90 -26.08 16.41
CA VAL A 383 -20.68 -27.32 16.39
C VAL A 383 -21.58 -27.37 15.14
N VAL A 384 -21.45 -28.43 14.36
CA VAL A 384 -22.24 -28.65 13.14
C VAL A 384 -23.62 -29.13 13.50
N GLY A 385 -24.65 -28.42 13.05
CA GLY A 385 -26.05 -28.80 13.19
C GLY A 385 -26.48 -29.85 12.14
N SER A 386 -27.72 -30.36 12.26
CA SER A 386 -28.30 -31.25 11.29
C SER A 386 -28.45 -30.62 9.92
N PRO A 387 -28.21 -31.34 8.82
CA PRO A 387 -28.41 -30.82 7.47
C PRO A 387 -29.91 -30.57 7.19
N VAL A 388 -30.15 -29.52 6.41
CA VAL A 388 -31.49 -29.16 5.93
C VAL A 388 -31.42 -29.07 4.40
N ILE A 389 -32.33 -29.81 3.74
CA ILE A 389 -32.51 -29.70 2.29
C ILE A 389 -33.49 -28.54 2.04
N ILE A 390 -33.08 -27.59 1.18
CA ILE A 390 -33.89 -26.46 0.78
C ILE A 390 -34.16 -26.58 -0.71
N THR A 391 -35.43 -26.55 -1.08
CA THR A 391 -35.86 -26.50 -2.49
C THR A 391 -36.38 -25.09 -2.79
N MET A 392 -35.72 -24.40 -3.72
CA MET A 392 -36.08 -23.08 -4.15
C MET A 392 -37.30 -23.13 -5.06
N THR A 393 -38.11 -22.06 -5.03
CA THR A 393 -39.32 -21.93 -5.85
C THR A 393 -39.19 -20.75 -6.81
N GLY A 394 -39.74 -20.92 -8.03
CA GLY A 394 -39.72 -19.87 -9.04
C GLY A 394 -38.37 -19.63 -9.68
N ILE A 395 -37.44 -20.54 -9.52
CA ILE A 395 -36.16 -20.53 -10.25
C ILE A 395 -36.14 -21.73 -11.21
N GLY A 396 -35.31 -21.63 -12.25
CA GLY A 396 -35.07 -22.72 -13.18
C GLY A 396 -34.33 -23.90 -12.51
N ASN A 397 -34.25 -25.00 -13.22
CA ASN A 397 -33.51 -26.17 -12.76
C ASN A 397 -32.02 -25.99 -13.07
N TRP A 398 -31.18 -26.37 -12.12
CA TRP A 398 -29.78 -26.60 -12.42
C TRP A 398 -29.68 -27.77 -13.34
N SER A 399 -28.90 -27.64 -14.40
CA SER A 399 -28.86 -28.67 -15.40
C SER A 399 -28.00 -29.85 -14.96
N SER A 400 -28.03 -30.88 -15.74
CA SER A 400 -27.28 -32.13 -15.52
C SER A 400 -25.81 -31.98 -15.95
N GLY A 401 -24.93 -32.56 -15.19
CA GLY A 401 -23.55 -32.78 -15.59
C GLY A 401 -22.65 -31.61 -15.34
N VAL A 402 -22.40 -30.76 -16.30
CA VAL A 402 -21.35 -29.74 -16.26
C VAL A 402 -21.85 -28.32 -16.04
N THR A 403 -23.15 -28.17 -15.99
CA THR A 403 -23.81 -26.89 -15.77
C THR A 403 -24.36 -26.86 -14.34
N ILE A 404 -23.65 -26.18 -13.47
CA ILE A 404 -23.85 -26.19 -12.03
C ILE A 404 -24.45 -24.87 -11.56
N GLY A 405 -25.10 -24.91 -10.41
CA GLY A 405 -25.49 -23.72 -9.66
C GLY A 405 -24.51 -23.42 -8.53
N ASP A 406 -24.63 -22.24 -7.96
CA ASP A 406 -23.91 -21.87 -6.75
C ASP A 406 -24.85 -21.19 -5.76
N ILE A 407 -24.62 -21.40 -4.46
CA ILE A 407 -25.39 -20.83 -3.37
C ILE A 407 -24.45 -20.23 -2.34
N VAL A 408 -24.49 -18.93 -2.16
CA VAL A 408 -23.63 -18.22 -1.21
C VAL A 408 -24.48 -17.37 -0.27
N TYR A 409 -24.44 -17.66 1.03
CA TYR A 409 -25.19 -16.92 2.04
C TYR A 409 -24.65 -15.50 2.22
N ALA A 410 -25.54 -14.53 2.44
CA ALA A 410 -25.17 -13.13 2.66
C ALA A 410 -24.46 -12.91 4.00
N THR A 411 -24.85 -13.65 5.03
CA THR A 411 -24.27 -13.63 6.39
C THR A 411 -24.33 -15.04 7.01
N THR A 412 -23.91 -15.17 8.26
CA THR A 412 -24.05 -16.38 9.06
C THR A 412 -25.49 -16.60 9.60
N ASN A 413 -26.38 -15.62 9.43
CA ASN A 413 -27.79 -15.74 9.77
C ASN A 413 -28.59 -16.15 8.52
N PRO A 414 -29.21 -17.34 8.51
CA PRO A 414 -29.98 -17.82 7.34
C PRO A 414 -31.12 -16.88 6.92
N SER A 415 -31.66 -16.08 7.84
CA SER A 415 -32.77 -15.16 7.57
C SER A 415 -32.35 -13.94 6.73
N ASP A 416 -31.05 -13.64 6.68
CA ASP A 416 -30.51 -12.56 5.86
C ASP A 416 -30.45 -12.89 4.37
N GLY A 417 -30.78 -14.14 4.02
CA GLY A 417 -30.85 -14.60 2.64
C GLY A 417 -29.51 -15.05 2.05
N TYR A 418 -29.56 -15.40 0.77
CA TYR A 418 -28.43 -15.90 0.00
C TYR A 418 -28.53 -15.50 -1.46
N PHE A 419 -27.42 -15.53 -2.16
CA PHE A 419 -27.35 -15.36 -3.60
C PHE A 419 -27.21 -16.72 -4.27
N THR A 420 -27.86 -16.86 -5.43
CA THR A 420 -27.76 -18.06 -6.27
C THR A 420 -27.71 -17.68 -7.73
N SER A 421 -26.96 -18.45 -8.49
CA SER A 421 -26.93 -18.38 -9.95
C SER A 421 -26.83 -19.79 -10.51
N PHE A 422 -27.26 -19.98 -11.74
CA PHE A 422 -27.23 -21.27 -12.41
C PHE A 422 -27.42 -21.10 -13.91
N TYR A 423 -27.05 -22.10 -14.67
CA TYR A 423 -26.94 -22.02 -16.12
C TYR A 423 -28.28 -21.78 -16.83
N ASP A 424 -29.34 -22.54 -16.50
CA ASP A 424 -30.60 -22.56 -17.26
C ASP A 424 -31.35 -21.23 -17.32
N ALA A 425 -31.13 -20.34 -16.37
CA ALA A 425 -31.86 -19.08 -16.29
C ALA A 425 -30.98 -17.87 -16.59
N ASP A 426 -29.67 -18.03 -16.70
CA ASP A 426 -28.70 -16.92 -16.89
C ASP A 426 -28.98 -15.73 -15.98
N VAL A 427 -29.45 -15.97 -14.77
CA VAL A 427 -29.94 -14.97 -13.83
C VAL A 427 -29.24 -15.13 -12.50
N LEU A 428 -28.81 -14.03 -11.95
CA LEU A 428 -28.28 -13.94 -10.59
C LEU A 428 -29.41 -13.47 -9.65
N GLN A 429 -29.73 -14.27 -8.63
CA GLN A 429 -30.85 -14.01 -7.73
C GLN A 429 -30.43 -13.83 -6.28
N TYR A 430 -31.12 -12.92 -5.58
CA TYR A 430 -31.10 -12.82 -4.12
C TYR A 430 -32.35 -13.47 -3.55
N MET A 431 -32.17 -14.48 -2.71
CA MET A 431 -33.21 -15.33 -2.16
C MET A 431 -33.41 -15.11 -0.67
N LYS A 432 -34.65 -15.18 -0.18
CA LYS A 432 -34.96 -15.37 1.25
C LYS A 432 -35.88 -16.58 1.42
N GLY A 433 -35.50 -17.48 2.33
CA GLY A 433 -36.17 -18.76 2.43
C GLY A 433 -36.08 -19.52 1.12
N THR A 434 -37.20 -19.71 0.43
CA THR A 434 -37.27 -20.42 -0.85
C THR A 434 -37.61 -19.53 -2.04
N THR A 435 -37.81 -18.20 -1.83
CA THR A 435 -38.34 -17.28 -2.85
C THR A 435 -37.37 -16.16 -3.20
N SER A 436 -37.34 -15.80 -4.49
CA SER A 436 -36.56 -14.67 -5.00
C SER A 436 -37.12 -13.34 -4.50
N GLN A 437 -36.22 -12.46 -4.07
CA GLN A 437 -36.54 -11.11 -3.60
C GLN A 437 -36.06 -10.03 -4.58
N ALA A 438 -34.97 -10.32 -5.29
CA ALA A 438 -34.39 -9.44 -6.31
C ALA A 438 -33.55 -10.28 -7.28
N SER A 439 -33.36 -9.80 -8.50
CA SER A 439 -32.58 -10.52 -9.50
C SER A 439 -31.89 -9.57 -10.49
N LEU A 440 -30.80 -10.03 -11.08
CA LEU A 440 -30.21 -9.47 -12.28
C LEU A 440 -30.52 -10.37 -13.46
N ASN A 441 -30.93 -9.73 -14.57
CA ASN A 441 -31.11 -10.41 -15.84
C ASN A 441 -29.75 -10.69 -16.51
N PRO A 442 -29.71 -11.51 -17.58
CA PRO A 442 -28.49 -11.74 -18.37
C PRO A 442 -27.90 -10.43 -18.93
N GLN A 443 -26.76 -10.54 -19.61
CA GLN A 443 -26.05 -9.44 -20.25
C GLN A 443 -26.97 -8.61 -21.17
N SER A 444 -26.85 -7.28 -21.09
CA SER A 444 -27.74 -6.34 -21.80
C SER A 444 -27.64 -6.41 -23.32
N ASP A 445 -26.51 -6.92 -23.86
CA ASP A 445 -26.26 -7.11 -25.29
C ASP A 445 -26.85 -8.42 -25.85
N GLY A 446 -27.53 -9.21 -25.01
CA GLY A 446 -28.11 -10.49 -25.38
C GLY A 446 -27.11 -11.66 -25.47
N SER A 447 -25.87 -11.47 -25.02
CA SER A 447 -24.83 -12.51 -25.05
C SER A 447 -24.94 -13.54 -23.92
N GLY A 448 -25.92 -13.41 -23.01
CA GLY A 448 -26.07 -14.25 -21.82
C GLY A 448 -26.06 -15.75 -22.09
N TRP A 449 -26.63 -16.19 -23.23
CA TRP A 449 -26.65 -17.59 -23.64
C TRP A 449 -25.24 -18.21 -23.80
N GLY A 450 -24.23 -17.39 -23.96
CA GLY A 450 -22.82 -17.81 -24.13
C GLY A 450 -22.06 -18.01 -22.83
N TYR A 451 -22.70 -17.80 -21.68
CA TYR A 451 -22.06 -17.84 -20.37
C TYR A 451 -22.77 -18.77 -19.39
N ASN A 452 -21.97 -19.39 -18.53
CA ASN A 452 -22.44 -20.06 -17.33
C ASN A 452 -22.17 -19.18 -16.10
N ASN A 453 -23.22 -18.73 -15.44
CA ASN A 453 -23.16 -17.80 -14.30
C ASN A 453 -23.05 -18.53 -12.94
N SER A 454 -22.37 -19.67 -12.86
CA SER A 454 -22.37 -20.58 -11.71
C SER A 454 -21.30 -20.34 -10.66
N CYS A 455 -20.62 -19.19 -10.66
CA CYS A 455 -19.49 -18.95 -9.76
C CYS A 455 -19.73 -17.68 -8.96
N LEU A 456 -19.97 -17.84 -7.65
CA LEU A 456 -20.28 -16.75 -6.73
C LEU A 456 -19.38 -16.79 -5.50
N ASP A 457 -19.08 -15.62 -4.93
CA ASP A 457 -18.61 -15.48 -3.55
C ASP A 457 -19.09 -14.16 -2.94
N VAL A 458 -19.33 -14.15 -1.62
CA VAL A 458 -19.79 -12.99 -0.86
C VAL A 458 -18.87 -12.75 0.33
N LYS A 459 -18.30 -11.54 0.42
CA LYS A 459 -17.50 -11.13 1.57
C LYS A 459 -17.79 -9.69 1.97
N SER A 460 -17.65 -9.42 3.26
CA SER A 460 -17.69 -8.06 3.78
C SER A 460 -16.28 -7.45 3.77
N PHE A 461 -16.18 -6.18 3.38
CA PHE A 461 -14.95 -5.43 3.36
C PHE A 461 -15.20 -3.94 3.62
N ASN A 462 -14.55 -3.37 4.63
CA ASN A 462 -14.62 -1.95 4.99
C ASN A 462 -16.05 -1.38 5.01
N GLY A 463 -16.97 -2.07 5.69
CA GLY A 463 -18.37 -1.65 5.83
C GLY A 463 -19.29 -1.99 4.64
N ALA A 464 -18.75 -2.40 3.51
CA ALA A 464 -19.51 -2.89 2.36
C ALA A 464 -19.62 -4.41 2.37
N ARG A 465 -20.65 -4.94 1.67
CA ARG A 465 -20.75 -6.36 1.33
C ARG A 465 -20.65 -6.50 -0.18
N TYR A 466 -19.68 -7.27 -0.63
CA TYR A 466 -19.43 -7.49 -2.04
C TYR A 466 -19.83 -8.91 -2.45
N LEU A 467 -20.51 -8.99 -3.59
CA LEU A 467 -20.81 -10.22 -4.31
C LEU A 467 -19.97 -10.23 -5.58
N SER A 468 -19.16 -11.27 -5.78
CA SER A 468 -18.49 -11.52 -7.05
C SER A 468 -19.24 -12.54 -7.87
N LEU A 469 -19.21 -12.38 -9.18
CA LEU A 469 -19.76 -13.30 -10.18
C LEU A 469 -18.70 -13.51 -11.27
N CYS A 470 -18.38 -14.77 -11.57
CA CYS A 470 -17.62 -15.15 -12.75
C CYS A 470 -18.54 -15.86 -13.74
N CYS A 471 -18.79 -15.24 -14.89
CA CYS A 471 -19.52 -15.83 -16.01
C CYS A 471 -18.51 -16.57 -16.90
N VAL A 472 -18.53 -17.87 -16.84
CA VAL A 472 -17.61 -18.74 -17.57
C VAL A 472 -18.08 -18.87 -19.02
N SER A 473 -17.18 -18.61 -19.97
CA SER A 473 -17.54 -18.65 -21.38
C SER A 473 -17.72 -20.07 -21.90
N HIS A 474 -18.80 -20.30 -22.66
CA HIS A 474 -18.99 -21.52 -23.44
C HIS A 474 -18.25 -21.50 -24.79
N PHE A 475 -17.99 -20.30 -25.34
CA PHE A 475 -17.57 -20.12 -26.73
C PHE A 475 -16.32 -19.26 -26.87
N PRO A 476 -15.18 -19.64 -26.25
CA PRO A 476 -13.92 -18.87 -26.39
C PRO A 476 -13.46 -18.79 -27.84
N GLN A 477 -13.75 -19.77 -28.70
CA GLN A 477 -13.44 -19.77 -30.14
C GLN A 477 -14.15 -18.65 -30.93
N TRP A 478 -15.23 -18.08 -30.39
CA TRP A 478 -15.94 -16.95 -31.00
C TRP A 478 -15.51 -15.60 -30.39
N GLY A 479 -14.43 -15.60 -29.60
CA GLY A 479 -13.93 -14.42 -28.92
C GLY A 479 -14.73 -14.02 -27.67
N MET A 480 -15.60 -14.91 -27.19
CA MET A 480 -16.31 -14.70 -25.93
C MET A 480 -15.37 -14.99 -24.78
N ASN A 481 -14.90 -13.93 -24.14
CA ASN A 481 -14.01 -14.03 -22.99
C ASN A 481 -14.81 -14.17 -21.69
N THR A 482 -14.18 -14.73 -20.66
CA THR A 482 -14.70 -14.72 -19.28
C THR A 482 -15.19 -13.32 -18.90
N GLN A 483 -16.38 -13.24 -18.30
CA GLN A 483 -16.88 -12.00 -17.70
C GLN A 483 -16.76 -12.09 -16.17
N LEU A 484 -16.26 -11.02 -15.57
CA LEU A 484 -16.06 -10.94 -14.13
C LEU A 484 -16.75 -9.68 -13.60
N TYR A 485 -17.61 -9.86 -12.59
CA TYR A 485 -18.37 -8.77 -12.01
C TYR A 485 -18.20 -8.73 -10.50
N LEU A 486 -18.17 -7.53 -9.94
CA LEU A 486 -18.19 -7.30 -8.50
C LEU A 486 -19.28 -6.27 -8.17
N TYR A 487 -20.23 -6.65 -7.33
CA TYR A 487 -21.36 -5.83 -6.93
C TYR A 487 -21.27 -5.44 -5.46
N ASP A 488 -21.66 -4.22 -5.13
CA ASP A 488 -21.97 -3.85 -3.74
C ASP A 488 -23.41 -4.26 -3.43
N VAL A 489 -23.57 -5.27 -2.62
CA VAL A 489 -24.85 -5.83 -2.19
C VAL A 489 -25.17 -5.55 -0.72
N THR A 490 -24.57 -4.51 -0.16
CA THR A 490 -24.89 -4.04 1.21
C THR A 490 -26.36 -3.68 1.32
N SER A 491 -26.89 -3.05 0.28
CA SER A 491 -28.33 -2.85 0.08
C SER A 491 -28.78 -3.57 -1.18
N THR A 492 -29.74 -4.49 -1.04
CA THR A 492 -30.31 -5.23 -2.18
C THR A 492 -31.29 -4.40 -3.01
N SER A 493 -31.63 -3.18 -2.61
CA SER A 493 -32.49 -2.27 -3.39
C SER A 493 -31.88 -1.82 -4.72
N LEU A 494 -30.56 -1.85 -4.84
CA LEU A 494 -29.82 -1.53 -6.07
C LEU A 494 -29.54 -2.77 -6.93
N PHE A 495 -29.89 -3.96 -6.44
CA PHE A 495 -29.66 -5.23 -7.13
C PHE A 495 -30.79 -5.49 -8.15
N THR A 496 -30.75 -4.72 -9.25
CA THR A 496 -31.75 -4.70 -10.34
C THR A 496 -31.07 -4.46 -11.67
N GLY A 497 -31.77 -4.74 -12.77
CA GLY A 497 -31.27 -4.56 -14.14
C GLY A 497 -30.61 -5.83 -14.69
N THR A 498 -29.51 -5.69 -15.40
CA THR A 498 -28.73 -6.79 -15.97
C THR A 498 -27.39 -6.95 -15.25
N VAL A 499 -26.72 -8.09 -15.40
CA VAL A 499 -25.43 -8.36 -14.74
C VAL A 499 -24.36 -7.32 -15.09
N ASP A 500 -24.39 -6.75 -16.28
CA ASP A 500 -23.43 -5.76 -16.79
C ASP A 500 -23.88 -4.30 -16.60
N SER A 501 -25.11 -4.03 -16.15
CA SER A 501 -25.65 -2.67 -16.04
C SER A 501 -26.37 -2.37 -14.72
N SER A 502 -26.27 -3.26 -13.73
CA SER A 502 -26.88 -3.05 -12.42
C SER A 502 -26.32 -1.80 -11.72
N PRO A 503 -27.16 -0.99 -11.04
CA PRO A 503 -26.68 0.10 -10.19
C PRO A 503 -25.78 -0.36 -9.03
N SER A 504 -25.82 -1.64 -8.66
CA SER A 504 -24.92 -2.24 -7.65
C SER A 504 -23.54 -2.60 -8.20
N LEU A 505 -23.33 -2.57 -9.53
CA LEU A 505 -22.07 -2.94 -10.17
C LEU A 505 -20.95 -1.98 -9.78
N SER A 506 -19.89 -2.52 -9.23
CA SER A 506 -18.71 -1.77 -8.72
C SER A 506 -17.45 -2.01 -9.53
N PHE A 507 -17.34 -3.16 -10.23
CA PHE A 507 -16.19 -3.50 -11.04
C PHE A 507 -16.53 -4.57 -12.09
N ASN A 508 -16.02 -4.35 -13.32
CA ASN A 508 -16.12 -5.28 -14.44
C ASN A 508 -14.90 -5.11 -15.35
N PRO A 509 -13.86 -5.94 -15.24
CA PRO A 509 -12.68 -5.87 -16.08
C PRO A 509 -12.83 -6.71 -17.34
N THR A 510 -12.03 -6.43 -18.35
CA THR A 510 -11.84 -7.32 -19.49
C THR A 510 -10.85 -8.42 -19.11
N ILE A 511 -11.25 -9.67 -19.27
CA ILE A 511 -10.42 -10.85 -18.99
C ILE A 511 -9.93 -11.45 -20.31
N THR A 512 -8.67 -11.85 -20.36
CA THR A 512 -8.08 -12.49 -21.55
C THR A 512 -8.38 -13.99 -21.53
N SER A 513 -8.92 -14.52 -22.62
CA SER A 513 -8.98 -15.97 -22.88
C SER A 513 -7.66 -16.47 -23.42
N TYR A 514 -7.22 -17.62 -22.94
CA TYR A 514 -6.06 -18.37 -23.42
C TYR A 514 -6.45 -19.61 -24.23
N ASN A 515 -7.73 -19.76 -24.53
CA ASN A 515 -8.29 -20.86 -25.28
C ASN A 515 -9.04 -20.33 -26.53
N SER A 516 -8.93 -21.05 -27.62
CA SER A 516 -9.63 -20.76 -28.87
C SER A 516 -10.43 -21.95 -29.39
N THR A 517 -10.72 -22.93 -28.53
CA THR A 517 -11.49 -24.13 -28.88
C THR A 517 -12.73 -24.22 -28.01
N ASP A 518 -13.78 -24.87 -28.53
CA ASP A 518 -15.00 -25.13 -27.76
C ASP A 518 -14.72 -25.95 -26.53
N GLY A 519 -15.38 -25.60 -25.43
CA GLY A 519 -15.48 -26.41 -24.22
C GLY A 519 -16.87 -26.99 -24.07
N VAL A 520 -16.93 -28.24 -23.73
CA VAL A 520 -18.21 -28.94 -23.43
C VAL A 520 -18.75 -28.51 -22.05
N SER A 521 -17.86 -28.00 -21.18
CA SER A 521 -18.18 -27.60 -19.81
C SER A 521 -17.64 -26.24 -19.49
N ALA A 522 -18.52 -25.30 -19.33
CA ALA A 522 -18.18 -23.98 -18.80
C ALA A 522 -18.20 -24.03 -17.26
N THR A 523 -17.10 -24.47 -16.66
CA THR A 523 -16.93 -24.49 -15.21
C THR A 523 -15.82 -23.53 -14.78
N GLY A 524 -15.94 -23.00 -13.59
CA GLY A 524 -14.98 -22.08 -13.03
C GLY A 524 -15.24 -21.82 -11.57
N ASP A 525 -14.59 -20.79 -11.04
CA ASP A 525 -14.83 -20.33 -9.68
C ASP A 525 -14.39 -18.88 -9.51
N VAL A 526 -14.87 -18.27 -8.43
CA VAL A 526 -14.49 -16.92 -8.00
C VAL A 526 -14.36 -16.90 -6.48
N LEU A 527 -13.38 -16.15 -5.96
CA LEU A 527 -13.12 -16.11 -4.54
C LEU A 527 -12.73 -14.70 -4.11
N LEU A 528 -13.40 -14.16 -3.11
CA LEU A 528 -13.08 -12.89 -2.45
C LEU A 528 -12.29 -13.14 -1.17
N VAL A 529 -11.14 -12.50 -1.02
CA VAL A 529 -10.29 -12.64 0.15
C VAL A 529 -9.95 -11.26 0.72
N PRO A 530 -10.63 -10.82 1.78
CA PRO A 530 -10.20 -9.65 2.54
C PRO A 530 -8.86 -9.93 3.23
N SER A 531 -7.97 -8.94 3.26
CA SER A 531 -6.74 -9.05 4.06
C SER A 531 -7.07 -9.03 5.56
N THR A 532 -6.22 -9.65 6.36
CA THR A 532 -6.41 -9.73 7.82
C THR A 532 -6.34 -8.36 8.51
N ASP A 533 -5.61 -7.41 7.94
CA ASP A 533 -5.55 -6.02 8.39
C ASP A 533 -6.73 -5.15 7.89
N GLY A 534 -7.55 -5.70 6.97
CA GLY A 534 -8.73 -5.08 6.41
C GLY A 534 -8.44 -3.88 5.51
N TYR A 535 -7.26 -3.79 4.88
CA TYR A 535 -6.91 -2.71 3.95
C TYR A 535 -7.07 -3.10 2.49
N THR A 536 -7.01 -4.40 2.17
CA THR A 536 -7.16 -4.89 0.80
C THR A 536 -8.22 -5.98 0.69
N LEU A 537 -8.87 -6.03 -0.48
CA LEU A 537 -9.75 -7.09 -0.92
C LEU A 537 -9.17 -7.67 -2.20
N THR A 538 -8.93 -8.97 -2.25
CA THR A 538 -8.46 -9.64 -3.46
C THR A 538 -9.56 -10.50 -4.05
N LEU A 539 -9.77 -10.38 -5.36
CA LEU A 539 -10.70 -11.16 -6.16
C LEU A 539 -9.91 -12.12 -7.04
N TYR A 540 -10.00 -13.41 -6.77
CA TYR A 540 -9.43 -14.47 -7.59
C TYR A 540 -10.50 -15.06 -8.49
N TYR A 541 -10.13 -15.48 -9.70
CA TYR A 541 -11.02 -16.13 -10.64
C TYR A 541 -10.31 -17.25 -11.39
N ILE A 542 -11.05 -18.28 -11.73
CA ILE A 542 -10.63 -19.33 -12.66
C ILE A 542 -11.78 -19.63 -13.62
N ASP A 543 -11.47 -19.65 -14.90
CA ASP A 543 -12.35 -20.12 -15.96
C ASP A 543 -11.69 -21.33 -16.63
N ASN A 544 -12.27 -22.50 -16.42
CA ASN A 544 -11.72 -23.75 -16.97
C ASN A 544 -11.73 -23.71 -18.51
N ASN A 545 -12.79 -23.18 -19.12
CA ASN A 545 -12.94 -23.19 -20.57
C ASN A 545 -12.02 -22.17 -21.25
N CYS A 546 -11.88 -20.97 -20.72
CA CYS A 546 -10.93 -19.97 -21.21
C CYS A 546 -9.47 -20.22 -20.77
N LYS A 547 -9.21 -21.25 -19.95
CA LYS A 547 -7.91 -21.58 -19.34
C LYS A 547 -7.31 -20.41 -18.55
N ALA A 548 -8.14 -19.52 -18.07
CA ALA A 548 -7.75 -18.30 -17.38
C ALA A 548 -7.74 -18.46 -15.88
N LEU A 549 -6.64 -18.08 -15.22
CA LEU A 549 -6.51 -17.95 -13.78
C LEU A 549 -5.90 -16.59 -13.48
N GLY A 550 -6.49 -15.82 -12.55
CA GLY A 550 -5.97 -14.49 -12.25
C GLY A 550 -6.48 -13.91 -10.94
N ALA A 551 -5.93 -12.74 -10.59
CA ALA A 551 -6.22 -12.03 -9.35
C ALA A 551 -6.23 -10.51 -9.56
N TYR A 552 -7.28 -9.85 -9.05
CA TYR A 552 -7.38 -8.41 -8.90
C TYR A 552 -7.35 -8.04 -7.42
N GLN A 553 -6.70 -6.94 -7.09
CA GLN A 553 -6.68 -6.40 -5.74
C GLN A 553 -7.28 -4.99 -5.73
N PHE A 554 -8.01 -4.69 -4.66
CA PHE A 554 -8.58 -3.40 -4.32
C PHE A 554 -8.05 -2.95 -2.97
N ASP A 555 -7.90 -1.66 -2.75
CA ASP A 555 -7.56 -1.10 -1.44
C ASP A 555 -8.63 -0.12 -0.94
N CYS A 556 -8.68 0.10 0.37
CA CYS A 556 -9.49 1.14 1.01
C CYS A 556 -8.63 2.27 1.59
N ILE A 557 -7.38 2.43 1.15
CA ILE A 557 -6.45 3.45 1.65
C ILE A 557 -6.86 4.83 1.15
N LYS A 558 -7.07 5.76 2.07
CA LYS A 558 -7.30 7.18 1.73
C LYS A 558 -5.97 7.79 1.27
N LYS A 559 -5.92 8.21 0.02
CA LYS A 559 -4.79 8.96 -0.55
C LYS A 559 -4.94 10.45 -0.33
#